data_28196b22d44cf3d6e45458fba8f4a8ac
#
_entry.id   28196b22d44cf3d6e45458fba8f4a8ac
#
_cell.length_a   1.000
_cell.length_b   1.000
_cell.length_c   1.000
_cell.angle_alpha   90.00
_cell.angle_beta   90.00
_cell.angle_gamma   90.00
#
_symmetry.space_group_name_H-M   'P 1'
#
loop_
_entity.id
_entity.type
_entity.pdbx_description
1 polymer ?
#
loop_
_entity_poly.entity_id
_entity_poly.type
_entity_poly.pdbx_seq_one_letter_code
_entity_poly.pdbx_strand_id
1 'polypeptide(L)'
;MTLPVERSGVDSAKSYGFVIDNRKCIGCHACSIACKSENEVPLGVNRTWVKYVETGVFPNTRRHFQVTRCNHCANPPCVRICPTSAMYQRADGIVEFDASACIGCKACMQACPYDAIYIDPETGTAAKCHYCAHRTDIGLEPACVVVCPEQAIIAGDMNDPTAEISQLLARHEVTVRKPEQGTAPKLFYINGNDAALHPTAVERTPQTFMWADVLPLHAGEQGSGGAEERGSGGAGETRRLADSQTYPIHFGGRVAEQMVQVAYNAQHKMPWHWPVPAYLVTKGIGAGIFMIFGLGVGLNWFPFDGLAAVVAGILTVLLIGLTTALLVFDLDRPGRFLYILLRPQWRSWLARGAVILIGFSLLVGIWWLLETAAYSGWLPPGAVATVRPLFLWLGLPLAAGVAIYTAFLFAQAEGRDLWQSPLLPAHLLIQSFMAGGAAFLIMDLFMALPRHLSLTAVTIFAVALIADLFVTLVGEFGIPHASEVAARAAHEIRSGRYRNYFWWGCIVLGHVAPLGLLVVGWVVGWLVGWLAAVAAVCAFVGLYLYEYAFVMAPQEVPNS
;
A
#
# COMPACT_ATOMS: atom_id res chain seq x y z
N MET A 1 -13.47 18.61 -26.11
CA MET A 1 -13.31 19.63 -25.06
C MET A 1 -14.68 19.80 -24.41
N THR A 2 -15.06 18.84 -23.54
CA THR A 2 -16.30 18.89 -22.78
C THR A 2 -15.99 19.63 -21.49
N LEU A 3 -16.59 20.78 -21.31
CA LEU A 3 -16.57 21.57 -20.08
C LEU A 3 -16.95 20.67 -18.88
N PRO A 4 -16.37 20.90 -17.69
CA PRO A 4 -16.85 20.23 -16.50
C PRO A 4 -18.33 20.56 -16.35
N VAL A 5 -19.17 19.52 -16.28
CA VAL A 5 -20.57 19.66 -15.93
C VAL A 5 -20.60 20.32 -14.57
N GLU A 6 -20.94 21.59 -14.51
CA GLU A 6 -21.38 22.24 -13.29
C GLU A 6 -22.58 21.45 -12.79
N ARG A 7 -22.39 20.63 -11.79
CA ARG A 7 -23.46 19.94 -11.08
C ARG A 7 -24.15 20.98 -10.21
N SER A 8 -25.01 21.75 -10.84
CA SER A 8 -25.91 22.72 -10.20
C SER A 8 -26.88 21.97 -9.27
N GLY A 9 -26.98 22.40 -8.03
CA GLY A 9 -28.10 22.10 -7.16
C GLY A 9 -27.84 21.50 -5.81
N VAL A 10 -26.57 21.44 -5.34
CA VAL A 10 -26.28 21.04 -3.96
C VAL A 10 -26.06 22.29 -3.12
N ASP A 11 -26.86 22.45 -2.08
CA ASP A 11 -26.75 23.54 -1.12
C ASP A 11 -25.38 23.49 -0.45
N SER A 12 -24.50 24.46 -0.70
CA SER A 12 -23.11 24.50 -0.23
C SER A 12 -22.98 24.59 1.30
N ALA A 13 -24.09 24.82 1.99
CA ALA A 13 -24.15 24.89 3.44
C ALA A 13 -24.37 23.54 4.13
N LYS A 14 -24.77 22.48 3.40
CA LYS A 14 -25.06 21.16 3.99
C LYS A 14 -23.81 20.39 4.33
N SER A 15 -23.87 19.60 5.41
CA SER A 15 -22.82 18.67 5.84
C SER A 15 -23.41 17.36 6.32
N TYR A 16 -23.54 16.39 5.44
CA TYR A 16 -24.11 15.09 5.78
C TYR A 16 -23.19 14.21 6.62
N GLY A 17 -23.77 13.55 7.64
CA GLY A 17 -23.11 12.61 8.53
C GLY A 17 -24.03 11.48 8.97
N PHE A 18 -23.47 10.53 9.73
CA PHE A 18 -24.19 9.43 10.37
C PHE A 18 -23.94 9.41 11.87
N VAL A 19 -24.96 9.05 12.65
CA VAL A 19 -24.85 8.64 14.03
C VAL A 19 -25.34 7.19 14.16
N ILE A 20 -24.58 6.37 14.85
CA ILE A 20 -24.96 5.00 15.23
C ILE A 20 -25.20 4.99 16.76
N ASP A 21 -26.44 4.76 17.17
CA ASP A 21 -26.78 4.60 18.57
C ASP A 21 -26.62 3.12 18.98
N ASN A 22 -25.46 2.79 19.54
CA ASN A 22 -25.16 1.41 19.96
C ASN A 22 -26.01 0.92 21.14
N ARG A 23 -26.75 1.82 21.81
CA ARG A 23 -27.73 1.43 22.85
C ARG A 23 -28.95 0.74 22.25
N LYS A 24 -29.26 1.06 20.97
CA LYS A 24 -30.41 0.54 20.22
C LYS A 24 -30.01 -0.55 19.22
N CYS A 25 -28.76 -0.56 18.73
CA CYS A 25 -28.32 -1.51 17.72
C CYS A 25 -28.35 -2.95 18.24
N ILE A 26 -29.10 -3.82 17.55
CA ILE A 26 -29.24 -5.24 17.89
C ILE A 26 -28.41 -6.17 16.98
N GLY A 27 -27.65 -5.61 16.04
CA GLY A 27 -26.79 -6.38 15.13
C GLY A 27 -27.53 -7.21 14.05
N CYS A 28 -28.77 -6.86 13.70
CA CYS A 28 -29.64 -7.67 12.84
C CYS A 28 -29.23 -7.76 11.35
N HIS A 29 -28.23 -7.00 10.90
CA HIS A 29 -27.79 -6.89 9.49
C HIS A 29 -28.82 -6.35 8.48
N ALA A 30 -29.99 -5.91 8.89
CA ALA A 30 -30.97 -5.33 7.97
C ALA A 30 -30.35 -4.19 7.11
N CYS A 31 -29.52 -3.32 7.74
CA CYS A 31 -28.80 -2.27 7.06
C CYS A 31 -27.82 -2.79 5.99
N SER A 32 -27.18 -3.93 6.21
CA SER A 32 -26.25 -4.54 5.25
C SER A 32 -27.01 -5.09 4.03
N ILE A 33 -28.12 -5.78 4.27
CA ILE A 33 -28.95 -6.36 3.21
C ILE A 33 -29.64 -5.26 2.39
N ALA A 34 -30.23 -4.25 3.04
CA ALA A 34 -30.85 -3.14 2.33
C ALA A 34 -29.83 -2.37 1.48
N CYS A 35 -28.61 -2.16 1.99
CA CYS A 35 -27.55 -1.53 1.21
C CYS A 35 -27.15 -2.36 -0.01
N LYS A 36 -27.06 -3.69 0.13
CA LYS A 36 -26.78 -4.61 -0.99
C LYS A 36 -27.87 -4.54 -2.05
N SER A 37 -29.13 -4.60 -1.65
CA SER A 37 -30.27 -4.58 -2.57
C SER A 37 -30.41 -3.22 -3.27
N GLU A 38 -30.35 -2.12 -2.51
CA GLU A 38 -30.52 -0.76 -3.04
C GLU A 38 -29.42 -0.36 -4.03
N ASN A 39 -28.19 -0.82 -3.79
CA ASN A 39 -27.02 -0.38 -4.55
C ASN A 39 -26.43 -1.48 -5.42
N GLU A 40 -27.13 -2.58 -5.64
CA GLU A 40 -26.70 -3.72 -6.48
C GLU A 40 -25.26 -4.16 -6.13
N VAL A 41 -24.95 -4.24 -4.81
CA VAL A 41 -23.60 -4.58 -4.36
C VAL A 41 -23.33 -6.06 -4.59
N PRO A 42 -22.30 -6.44 -5.37
CA PRO A 42 -22.00 -7.82 -5.70
C PRO A 42 -21.74 -8.71 -4.48
N LEU A 43 -21.84 -10.02 -4.66
CA LEU A 43 -21.45 -11.00 -3.64
C LEU A 43 -19.96 -10.90 -3.32
N GLY A 44 -19.59 -11.22 -2.10
CA GLY A 44 -18.19 -11.21 -1.62
C GLY A 44 -17.65 -9.81 -1.24
N VAL A 45 -18.44 -8.74 -1.41
CA VAL A 45 -18.06 -7.37 -1.02
C VAL A 45 -19.20 -6.66 -0.30
N ASN A 46 -18.89 -5.69 0.56
CA ASN A 46 -19.86 -5.00 1.39
C ASN A 46 -19.60 -3.48 1.40
N ARG A 47 -20.65 -2.65 1.25
CA ARG A 47 -20.60 -1.20 1.48
C ARG A 47 -20.87 -0.83 2.92
N THR A 48 -21.68 -1.65 3.60
CA THR A 48 -22.04 -1.54 5.01
C THR A 48 -22.12 -2.94 5.59
N TRP A 49 -21.59 -3.13 6.78
CA TRP A 49 -21.66 -4.39 7.52
C TRP A 49 -21.67 -4.13 9.01
N VAL A 50 -22.00 -5.16 9.79
CA VAL A 50 -21.98 -5.09 11.25
C VAL A 50 -20.93 -6.07 11.77
N LYS A 51 -19.94 -5.57 12.49
CA LYS A 51 -18.94 -6.38 13.20
C LYS A 51 -19.46 -6.69 14.59
N TYR A 52 -19.28 -7.93 15.04
CA TYR A 52 -19.59 -8.39 16.39
C TYR A 52 -18.31 -8.64 17.15
N VAL A 53 -18.24 -8.06 18.35
CA VAL A 53 -17.15 -8.32 19.28
C VAL A 53 -17.75 -8.80 20.59
N GLU A 54 -17.29 -9.92 21.09
CA GLU A 54 -17.68 -10.47 22.37
C GLU A 54 -16.60 -10.18 23.40
N THR A 55 -17.03 -9.75 24.60
CA THR A 55 -16.17 -9.49 25.74
C THR A 55 -16.68 -10.24 26.97
N GLY A 56 -15.76 -10.62 27.87
CA GLY A 56 -16.06 -11.35 29.09
C GLY A 56 -16.06 -12.85 28.92
N VAL A 57 -16.26 -13.57 30.03
CA VAL A 57 -16.28 -15.04 30.10
C VAL A 57 -17.66 -15.49 30.56
N PHE A 58 -18.18 -16.58 29.96
CA PHE A 58 -19.45 -17.16 30.36
C PHE A 58 -19.50 -17.39 31.90
N PRO A 59 -20.61 -17.01 32.61
CA PRO A 59 -21.88 -16.50 32.05
C PRO A 59 -21.95 -14.99 31.83
N ASN A 60 -20.88 -14.23 32.08
CA ASN A 60 -20.86 -12.77 32.06
C ASN A 60 -20.33 -12.24 30.71
N THR A 61 -20.77 -12.82 29.59
CA THR A 61 -20.40 -12.34 28.24
C THR A 61 -21.29 -11.19 27.80
N ARG A 62 -20.69 -10.25 27.06
CA ARG A 62 -21.40 -9.16 26.38
C ARG A 62 -21.01 -9.12 24.92
N ARG A 63 -21.97 -8.81 24.06
CA ARG A 63 -21.75 -8.61 22.63
C ARG A 63 -21.90 -7.13 22.29
N HIS A 64 -20.89 -6.61 21.58
CA HIS A 64 -20.86 -5.25 21.10
C HIS A 64 -20.95 -5.23 19.58
N PHE A 65 -21.65 -4.25 19.03
CA PHE A 65 -21.86 -4.11 17.60
C PHE A 65 -21.13 -2.88 17.08
N GLN A 66 -20.49 -3.01 15.92
CA GLN A 66 -19.94 -1.90 15.18
C GLN A 66 -20.53 -1.89 13.76
N VAL A 67 -21.41 -0.95 13.49
CA VAL A 67 -21.91 -0.72 12.13
C VAL A 67 -20.85 0.04 11.35
N THR A 68 -20.24 -0.60 10.36
CA THR A 68 -19.11 -0.08 9.60
C THR A 68 -19.53 0.32 8.18
N ARG A 69 -19.06 1.47 7.73
CA ARG A 69 -19.28 2.03 6.39
C ARG A 69 -18.29 3.16 6.10
N CYS A 70 -18.39 3.79 4.93
CA CYS A 70 -17.65 5.03 4.66
C CYS A 70 -18.04 6.12 5.68
N ASN A 71 -17.03 6.77 6.25
CA ASN A 71 -17.21 7.81 7.25
C ASN A 71 -17.45 9.20 6.63
N HIS A 72 -17.46 9.33 5.31
CA HIS A 72 -17.61 10.61 4.60
C HIS A 72 -16.78 11.75 5.21
N CYS A 73 -15.49 11.46 5.44
CA CYS A 73 -14.54 12.32 6.14
C CYS A 73 -14.54 13.75 5.59
N ALA A 74 -14.39 14.75 6.46
CA ALA A 74 -14.22 16.12 6.00
C ALA A 74 -12.86 16.33 5.30
N ASN A 75 -11.85 15.55 5.70
CA ASN A 75 -10.52 15.53 5.09
C ASN A 75 -10.21 14.12 4.52
N PRO A 76 -10.80 13.73 3.37
CA PRO A 76 -10.79 12.36 2.89
C PRO A 76 -9.44 11.98 2.23
N PRO A 77 -8.65 11.05 2.80
CA PRO A 77 -7.38 10.60 2.21
C PRO A 77 -7.58 9.86 0.88
N CYS A 78 -8.68 9.14 0.73
CA CYS A 78 -9.01 8.43 -0.51
C CYS A 78 -9.22 9.38 -1.71
N VAL A 79 -9.68 10.60 -1.47
CA VAL A 79 -9.79 11.64 -2.51
C VAL A 79 -8.40 12.16 -2.87
N ARG A 80 -7.55 12.44 -1.87
CA ARG A 80 -6.20 12.99 -2.11
C ARG A 80 -5.29 12.04 -2.87
N ILE A 81 -5.36 10.74 -2.58
CA ILE A 81 -4.49 9.73 -3.21
C ILE A 81 -4.95 9.34 -4.62
N CYS A 82 -6.21 9.55 -4.98
CA CYS A 82 -6.76 9.11 -6.26
C CYS A 82 -6.07 9.82 -7.44
N PRO A 83 -5.40 9.10 -8.37
CA PRO A 83 -4.61 9.73 -9.43
C PRO A 83 -5.47 10.36 -10.55
N THR A 84 -6.72 9.92 -10.72
CA THR A 84 -7.62 10.31 -11.82
C THR A 84 -8.83 11.11 -11.37
N SER A 85 -8.87 11.57 -10.10
CA SER A 85 -10.03 12.23 -9.49
C SER A 85 -11.33 11.39 -9.54
N ALA A 86 -11.22 10.07 -9.68
CA ALA A 86 -12.36 9.16 -9.63
C ALA A 86 -13.03 9.16 -8.24
N MET A 87 -12.26 9.36 -7.15
CA MET A 87 -12.78 9.66 -5.83
C MET A 87 -12.85 11.18 -5.65
N TYR A 88 -13.99 11.71 -5.24
CA TYR A 88 -14.17 13.14 -5.05
C TYR A 88 -15.13 13.43 -3.89
N GLN A 89 -15.07 14.64 -3.37
CA GLN A 89 -15.96 15.12 -2.33
C GLN A 89 -16.93 16.15 -2.93
N ARG A 90 -18.22 15.97 -2.68
CA ARG A 90 -19.29 16.90 -3.07
C ARG A 90 -19.29 18.12 -2.13
N ALA A 91 -19.99 19.18 -2.54
CA ALA A 91 -20.13 20.41 -1.75
C ALA A 91 -20.87 20.17 -0.42
N ASP A 92 -21.78 19.18 -0.36
CA ASP A 92 -22.49 18.73 0.85
C ASP A 92 -21.66 17.82 1.76
N GLY A 93 -20.39 17.64 1.42
CA GLY A 93 -19.44 16.84 2.19
C GLY A 93 -19.57 15.33 2.00
N ILE A 94 -20.45 14.85 1.14
CA ILE A 94 -20.51 13.43 0.75
C ILE A 94 -19.26 13.11 -0.08
N VAL A 95 -18.55 12.04 0.29
CA VAL A 95 -17.47 11.50 -0.55
C VAL A 95 -18.09 10.50 -1.51
N GLU A 96 -17.88 10.69 -2.80
CA GLU A 96 -18.45 9.90 -3.87
C GLU A 96 -17.37 9.34 -4.82
N PHE A 97 -17.74 8.50 -5.78
CA PHE A 97 -16.82 7.91 -6.74
C PHE A 97 -17.43 7.85 -8.14
N ASP A 98 -16.56 8.03 -9.14
CA ASP A 98 -16.87 7.87 -10.56
C ASP A 98 -16.18 6.61 -11.10
N ALA A 99 -16.95 5.55 -11.31
CA ALA A 99 -16.45 4.29 -11.86
C ALA A 99 -15.91 4.44 -13.29
N SER A 100 -16.36 5.45 -14.06
CA SER A 100 -15.89 5.68 -15.44
C SER A 100 -14.46 6.22 -15.49
N ALA A 101 -14.06 7.01 -14.50
CA ALA A 101 -12.72 7.58 -14.34
C ALA A 101 -11.76 6.66 -13.58
N CYS A 102 -12.26 5.61 -12.93
CA CYS A 102 -11.47 4.70 -12.11
C CYS A 102 -10.61 3.77 -12.98
N ILE A 103 -9.32 3.66 -12.64
CA ILE A 103 -8.33 2.77 -13.29
C ILE A 103 -8.09 1.48 -12.51
N GLY A 104 -8.71 1.29 -11.33
CA GLY A 104 -8.51 0.10 -10.49
C GLY A 104 -7.14 0.00 -9.82
N CYS A 105 -6.48 1.11 -9.51
CA CYS A 105 -5.14 1.11 -8.89
C CYS A 105 -5.14 0.77 -7.38
N LYS A 106 -6.30 0.62 -6.75
CA LYS A 106 -6.49 0.22 -5.35
C LYS A 106 -5.88 1.16 -4.29
N ALA A 107 -5.23 2.26 -4.69
CA ALA A 107 -4.58 3.20 -3.77
C ALA A 107 -5.55 3.79 -2.74
N CYS A 108 -6.81 4.08 -3.12
CA CYS A 108 -7.84 4.57 -2.21
C CYS A 108 -8.19 3.57 -1.08
N MET A 109 -8.05 2.26 -1.32
CA MET A 109 -8.23 1.24 -0.29
C MET A 109 -7.12 1.30 0.76
N GLN A 110 -5.88 1.55 0.31
CA GLN A 110 -4.74 1.70 1.22
C GLN A 110 -4.80 3.00 2.02
N ALA A 111 -5.39 4.04 1.44
CA ALA A 111 -5.56 5.33 2.12
C ALA A 111 -6.70 5.33 3.15
N CYS A 112 -7.69 4.46 3.02
CA CYS A 112 -8.85 4.45 3.91
C CYS A 112 -8.52 3.80 5.27
N PRO A 113 -8.52 4.55 6.39
CA PRO A 113 -8.23 3.98 7.71
C PRO A 113 -9.42 3.22 8.31
N TYR A 114 -10.49 2.99 7.55
CA TYR A 114 -11.74 2.36 7.99
C TYR A 114 -12.09 1.10 7.21
N ASP A 115 -11.26 0.66 6.23
CA ASP A 115 -11.52 -0.43 5.30
C ASP A 115 -12.87 -0.31 4.55
N ALA A 116 -13.34 0.91 4.32
CA ALA A 116 -14.67 1.19 3.79
C ALA A 116 -14.76 1.20 2.25
N ILE A 117 -13.67 0.87 1.56
CA ILE A 117 -13.57 0.86 0.09
C ILE A 117 -13.23 -0.54 -0.36
N TYR A 118 -13.89 -1.01 -1.41
CA TYR A 118 -13.62 -2.31 -2.04
C TYR A 118 -13.45 -2.12 -3.55
N ILE A 119 -12.90 -3.13 -4.21
CA ILE A 119 -12.97 -3.24 -5.67
C ILE A 119 -14.20 -4.08 -6.01
N ASP A 120 -15.04 -3.51 -6.82
CA ASP A 120 -16.20 -4.20 -7.36
C ASP A 120 -15.72 -5.33 -8.30
N PRO A 121 -16.05 -6.59 -8.01
CA PRO A 121 -15.55 -7.74 -8.77
C PRO A 121 -16.08 -7.80 -10.20
N GLU A 122 -17.21 -7.17 -10.50
CA GLU A 122 -17.82 -7.16 -11.83
C GLU A 122 -17.23 -6.05 -12.70
N THR A 123 -16.99 -4.88 -12.10
CA THR A 123 -16.51 -3.70 -12.84
C THR A 123 -15.01 -3.47 -12.73
N GLY A 124 -14.28 -4.13 -11.79
CA GLY A 124 -12.87 -3.87 -11.52
C GLY A 124 -12.57 -2.42 -11.12
N THR A 125 -13.54 -1.73 -10.52
CA THR A 125 -13.41 -0.33 -10.09
C THR A 125 -13.65 -0.19 -8.60
N ALA A 126 -13.04 0.83 -7.99
CA ALA A 126 -13.28 1.10 -6.58
C ALA A 126 -14.73 1.53 -6.35
N ALA A 127 -15.34 0.97 -5.30
CA ALA A 127 -16.68 1.34 -4.85
C ALA A 127 -16.74 1.42 -3.33
N LYS A 128 -17.73 2.12 -2.79
CA LYS A 128 -17.95 2.33 -1.35
C LYS A 128 -19.35 2.86 -1.08
N CYS A 129 -19.72 3.03 0.19
CA CYS A 129 -20.90 3.80 0.53
C CYS A 129 -20.79 5.23 -0.03
N HIS A 130 -21.81 5.68 -0.76
CA HIS A 130 -21.95 7.03 -1.34
C HIS A 130 -23.12 7.78 -0.71
N TYR A 131 -23.49 7.46 0.52
CA TYR A 131 -24.58 8.05 1.29
C TYR A 131 -25.98 7.84 0.68
N CYS A 132 -26.12 6.89 -0.25
CA CYS A 132 -27.30 6.74 -1.13
C CYS A 132 -27.67 8.08 -1.82
N ALA A 133 -26.68 8.76 -2.43
CA ALA A 133 -26.86 10.09 -3.02
C ALA A 133 -28.08 10.17 -3.97
N HIS A 134 -28.34 9.11 -4.74
CA HIS A 134 -29.52 9.00 -5.62
C HIS A 134 -30.86 9.10 -4.87
N ARG A 135 -30.90 8.76 -3.57
CA ARG A 135 -32.08 8.92 -2.70
C ARG A 135 -32.07 10.29 -2.02
N THR A 136 -30.93 10.67 -1.43
CA THR A 136 -30.83 11.90 -0.64
C THR A 136 -30.98 13.15 -1.51
N ASP A 137 -30.59 13.11 -2.77
CA ASP A 137 -30.77 14.21 -3.74
C ASP A 137 -32.23 14.48 -4.06
N ILE A 138 -33.13 13.53 -3.83
CA ILE A 138 -34.59 13.68 -3.98
C ILE A 138 -35.33 13.75 -2.63
N GLY A 139 -34.59 13.95 -1.53
CA GLY A 139 -35.17 14.15 -0.20
C GLY A 139 -35.55 12.87 0.54
N LEU A 140 -35.11 11.69 0.06
CA LEU A 140 -35.32 10.40 0.75
C LEU A 140 -34.12 10.06 1.62
N GLU A 141 -34.36 9.35 2.72
CA GLU A 141 -33.30 8.83 3.58
C GLU A 141 -32.54 7.68 2.93
N PRO A 142 -31.25 7.45 3.34
CA PRO A 142 -30.50 6.28 2.91
C PRO A 142 -31.22 4.97 3.26
N ALA A 143 -31.18 3.98 2.37
CA ALA A 143 -31.89 2.70 2.54
C ALA A 143 -31.58 2.00 3.88
N CYS A 144 -30.34 2.09 4.35
CA CYS A 144 -29.91 1.51 5.62
C CYS A 144 -30.50 2.21 6.85
N VAL A 145 -30.93 3.46 6.74
CA VAL A 145 -31.65 4.19 7.79
C VAL A 145 -33.10 3.73 7.85
N VAL A 146 -33.76 3.76 6.70
CA VAL A 146 -35.19 3.39 6.59
C VAL A 146 -35.48 1.98 7.09
N VAL A 147 -34.59 1.01 6.82
CA VAL A 147 -34.78 -0.39 7.17
C VAL A 147 -34.44 -0.73 8.62
N CYS A 148 -33.80 0.18 9.37
CA CYS A 148 -33.34 -0.09 10.71
C CYS A 148 -34.51 -0.25 11.69
N PRO A 149 -34.81 -1.47 12.22
CA PRO A 149 -36.02 -1.69 13.03
C PRO A 149 -35.97 -0.93 14.36
N GLU A 150 -34.78 -0.70 14.92
CA GLU A 150 -34.57 -0.02 16.19
C GLU A 150 -34.22 1.47 16.00
N GLN A 151 -34.23 1.97 14.76
CA GLN A 151 -33.83 3.36 14.46
C GLN A 151 -32.46 3.71 15.09
N ALA A 152 -31.53 2.75 15.06
CA ALA A 152 -30.19 2.90 15.62
C ALA A 152 -29.25 3.65 14.67
N ILE A 153 -29.62 3.81 13.40
CA ILE A 153 -28.84 4.50 12.38
C ILE A 153 -29.56 5.80 12.01
N ILE A 154 -28.95 6.91 12.33
CA ILE A 154 -29.47 8.24 12.05
C ILE A 154 -28.60 8.91 10.99
N ALA A 155 -29.19 9.51 9.99
CA ALA A 155 -28.53 10.26 8.93
C ALA A 155 -29.14 11.65 8.79
N GLY A 156 -28.35 12.64 8.42
CA GLY A 156 -28.89 13.98 8.21
C GLY A 156 -27.80 15.02 7.98
N ASP A 157 -28.25 16.24 7.83
CA ASP A 157 -27.40 17.42 7.72
C ASP A 157 -27.00 17.89 9.13
N MET A 158 -25.72 17.86 9.42
CA MET A 158 -25.17 18.29 10.72
C MET A 158 -25.17 19.82 10.90
N ASN A 159 -25.34 20.58 9.81
CA ASN A 159 -25.43 22.03 9.86
C ASN A 159 -26.87 22.53 10.09
N ASP A 160 -27.88 21.67 9.94
CA ASP A 160 -29.25 21.99 10.29
C ASP A 160 -29.49 21.72 11.80
N PRO A 161 -29.68 22.76 12.62
CA PRO A 161 -29.90 22.59 14.07
C PRO A 161 -31.22 21.88 14.39
N THR A 162 -32.18 21.83 13.44
CA THR A 162 -33.46 21.15 13.61
C THR A 162 -33.37 19.66 13.27
N ALA A 163 -32.35 19.24 12.54
CA ALA A 163 -32.16 17.83 12.18
C ALA A 163 -31.88 16.97 13.42
N GLU A 164 -32.43 15.76 13.44
CA GLU A 164 -32.24 14.81 14.55
C GLU A 164 -30.76 14.53 14.82
N ILE A 165 -29.94 14.39 13.77
CA ILE A 165 -28.51 14.14 13.91
C ILE A 165 -27.83 15.26 14.71
N SER A 166 -28.13 16.53 14.44
CA SER A 166 -27.53 17.68 15.12
C SER A 166 -27.95 17.72 16.59
N GLN A 167 -29.21 17.40 16.88
CA GLN A 167 -29.71 17.32 18.25
C GLN A 167 -29.05 16.18 19.04
N LEU A 168 -28.84 15.02 18.42
CA LEU A 168 -28.15 13.90 19.05
C LEU A 168 -26.69 14.21 19.35
N LEU A 169 -25.99 14.82 18.38
CA LEU A 169 -24.58 15.24 18.57
C LEU A 169 -24.42 16.31 19.65
N ALA A 170 -25.43 17.17 19.85
CA ALA A 170 -25.42 18.18 20.91
C ALA A 170 -25.76 17.61 22.31
N ARG A 171 -26.51 16.50 22.38
CA ARG A 171 -27.03 15.96 23.65
C ARG A 171 -26.23 14.79 24.20
N HIS A 172 -25.50 14.06 23.35
CA HIS A 172 -24.81 12.85 23.73
C HIS A 172 -23.32 12.95 23.50
N GLU A 173 -22.54 12.34 24.37
CA GLU A 173 -21.15 12.05 24.13
C GLU A 173 -21.05 11.03 22.99
N VAL A 174 -20.21 11.33 21.98
CA VAL A 174 -20.01 10.49 20.82
C VAL A 174 -18.53 10.14 20.67
N THR A 175 -18.28 8.95 20.16
CA THR A 175 -16.94 8.49 19.77
C THR A 175 -16.84 8.40 18.26
N VAL A 176 -15.61 8.54 17.74
CA VAL A 176 -15.27 8.31 16.34
C VAL A 176 -14.15 7.31 16.26
N ARG A 177 -14.02 6.64 15.13
CA ARG A 177 -12.91 5.71 14.90
C ARG A 177 -11.67 6.47 14.43
N LYS A 178 -10.50 6.08 14.94
CA LYS A 178 -9.18 6.58 14.53
C LYS A 178 -9.11 8.11 14.42
N PRO A 179 -9.42 8.88 15.46
CA PRO A 179 -9.32 10.34 15.45
C PRO A 179 -7.90 10.83 15.19
N GLU A 180 -6.89 10.05 15.58
CA GLU A 180 -5.46 10.31 15.40
C GLU A 180 -5.04 10.44 13.91
N GLN A 181 -5.82 9.86 12.99
CA GLN A 181 -5.55 9.94 11.56
C GLN A 181 -5.91 11.30 10.92
N GLY A 182 -6.51 12.22 11.68
CA GLY A 182 -6.80 13.58 11.23
C GLY A 182 -7.77 13.66 10.03
N THR A 183 -8.50 12.59 9.73
CA THR A 183 -9.43 12.54 8.58
C THR A 183 -10.74 13.27 8.84
N ALA A 184 -11.03 13.68 10.08
CA ALA A 184 -12.27 14.28 10.53
C ALA A 184 -13.49 13.47 10.06
N PRO A 185 -13.71 12.24 10.60
CA PRO A 185 -14.79 11.36 10.19
C PRO A 185 -16.15 11.94 10.60
N LYS A 186 -17.16 11.72 9.74
CA LYS A 186 -18.56 12.12 9.98
C LYS A 186 -19.48 10.91 10.23
N LEU A 187 -18.92 9.85 10.81
CA LEU A 187 -19.64 8.71 11.37
C LEU A 187 -19.34 8.65 12.88
N PHE A 188 -20.37 8.87 13.68
CA PHE A 188 -20.29 8.97 15.13
C PHE A 188 -21.00 7.79 15.79
N TYR A 189 -20.50 7.38 16.96
CA TYR A 189 -21.09 6.31 17.77
C TYR A 189 -21.50 6.84 19.14
N ILE A 190 -22.79 6.72 19.49
CA ILE A 190 -23.27 6.92 20.85
C ILE A 190 -23.07 5.61 21.61
N ASN A 191 -22.45 5.66 22.78
CA ASN A 191 -22.11 4.49 23.59
C ASN A 191 -21.28 3.45 22.79
N GLY A 192 -20.30 3.93 22.01
CA GLY A 192 -19.34 3.08 21.31
C GLY A 192 -18.42 2.37 22.31
N ASN A 193 -18.25 1.06 22.15
CA ASN A 193 -17.32 0.28 22.98
C ASN A 193 -15.95 0.20 22.33
N ASP A 194 -14.89 0.50 23.08
CA ASP A 194 -13.51 0.52 22.56
C ASP A 194 -13.07 -0.82 21.99
N ALA A 195 -13.48 -1.95 22.60
CA ALA A 195 -13.17 -3.28 22.07
C ALA A 195 -13.75 -3.51 20.67
N ALA A 196 -14.89 -2.89 20.35
CA ALA A 196 -15.50 -3.00 19.02
C ALA A 196 -14.92 -1.97 18.04
N LEU A 197 -14.63 -0.74 18.50
CA LEU A 197 -14.21 0.36 17.63
C LEU A 197 -12.70 0.37 17.33
N HIS A 198 -11.88 -0.20 18.22
CA HIS A 198 -10.44 -0.23 18.05
C HIS A 198 -10.01 -1.42 17.17
N PRO A 199 -9.27 -1.22 16.08
CA PRO A 199 -8.97 -2.29 15.10
C PRO A 199 -8.04 -3.36 15.64
N THR A 200 -7.17 -3.05 16.60
CA THR A 200 -6.18 -3.98 17.19
C THR A 200 -6.65 -4.64 18.48
N ALA A 201 -7.85 -4.29 18.98
CA ALA A 201 -8.38 -4.85 20.23
C ALA A 201 -8.60 -6.36 20.17
N VAL A 202 -8.78 -6.92 18.98
CA VAL A 202 -9.07 -8.34 18.76
C VAL A 202 -8.35 -8.89 17.56
N GLU A 203 -7.90 -10.14 17.62
CA GLU A 203 -7.45 -10.87 16.45
C GLU A 203 -8.62 -11.31 15.58
N ARG A 204 -8.41 -11.21 14.28
CA ARG A 204 -9.38 -11.64 13.28
C ARG A 204 -9.18 -13.13 13.02
N THR A 205 -10.19 -13.94 13.30
CA THR A 205 -10.14 -15.37 12.98
C THR A 205 -10.76 -15.63 11.60
N PRO A 206 -10.22 -16.54 10.77
CA PRO A 206 -10.76 -16.86 9.45
C PRO A 206 -12.21 -17.36 9.44
N GLN A 207 -12.71 -17.84 10.60
CA GLN A 207 -14.04 -18.44 10.74
C GLN A 207 -15.16 -17.43 11.04
N THR A 208 -14.83 -16.15 11.24
CA THR A 208 -15.80 -15.12 11.66
C THR A 208 -16.31 -14.24 10.52
N PHE A 209 -16.31 -14.75 9.28
CA PHE A 209 -16.75 -14.01 8.10
C PHE A 209 -18.19 -14.32 7.72
N MET A 210 -18.83 -13.39 7.02
CA MET A 210 -20.10 -13.65 6.34
C MET A 210 -19.92 -14.78 5.31
N TRP A 211 -20.90 -15.67 5.18
CA TRP A 211 -20.83 -16.79 4.23
C TRP A 211 -20.55 -16.34 2.79
N ALA A 212 -21.06 -15.17 2.38
CA ALA A 212 -20.82 -14.59 1.07
C ALA A 212 -19.35 -14.17 0.84
N ASP A 213 -18.57 -13.93 1.91
CA ASP A 213 -17.16 -13.58 1.82
C ASP A 213 -16.26 -14.81 1.63
N VAL A 214 -16.79 -16.00 1.90
CA VAL A 214 -16.06 -17.29 1.82
C VAL A 214 -16.21 -17.95 0.46
N LEU A 215 -17.16 -17.48 -0.37
CA LEU A 215 -17.34 -18.01 -1.72
C LEU A 215 -16.12 -17.64 -2.59
N PRO A 216 -15.46 -18.64 -3.23
CA PRO A 216 -14.39 -18.34 -4.16
C PRO A 216 -14.95 -17.54 -5.34
N LEU A 217 -14.36 -16.39 -5.60
CA LEU A 217 -14.71 -15.50 -6.72
C LEU A 217 -14.37 -16.13 -8.10
N HIS A 218 -13.72 -17.31 -8.11
CA HIS A 218 -13.38 -18.08 -9.29
C HIS A 218 -14.00 -19.48 -9.20
N ALA A 219 -15.28 -19.58 -9.51
CA ALA A 219 -15.93 -20.86 -9.76
C ALA A 219 -15.46 -21.52 -11.08
N GLY A 220 -14.37 -21.02 -11.69
CA GLY A 220 -13.85 -21.45 -12.99
C GLY A 220 -12.61 -22.34 -12.98
N GLU A 221 -11.94 -22.52 -11.84
CA GLU A 221 -10.68 -23.30 -11.78
C GLU A 221 -10.69 -24.41 -10.72
N GLN A 222 -11.77 -25.18 -10.61
CA GLN A 222 -11.69 -26.50 -9.99
C GLN A 222 -11.82 -27.55 -11.07
N GLY A 223 -10.64 -28.02 -11.52
CA GLY A 223 -10.54 -29.25 -12.29
C GLY A 223 -11.21 -30.39 -11.53
N SER A 224 -11.99 -31.15 -12.27
CA SER A 224 -12.62 -32.40 -11.88
C SER A 224 -11.61 -33.35 -11.21
N GLY A 225 -11.56 -33.38 -9.90
CA GLY A 225 -10.84 -34.35 -9.10
C GLY A 225 -11.85 -35.08 -8.21
N GLY A 226 -12.06 -36.35 -8.51
CA GLY A 226 -13.10 -37.22 -7.96
C GLY A 226 -13.17 -37.28 -6.43
N ALA A 227 -14.37 -37.36 -5.94
CA ALA A 227 -14.69 -37.73 -4.58
C ALA A 227 -14.19 -39.16 -4.33
N GLU A 228 -13.13 -39.34 -3.58
CA GLU A 228 -12.81 -40.58 -2.87
C GLU A 228 -13.20 -40.42 -1.40
N GLU A 229 -14.24 -41.12 -1.03
CA GLU A 229 -14.57 -41.44 0.36
C GLU A 229 -13.38 -42.17 0.98
N ARG A 230 -12.78 -41.58 2.03
CA ARG A 230 -11.94 -42.35 2.95
C ARG A 230 -12.40 -42.18 4.39
N GLY A 231 -12.62 -43.40 4.91
CA GLY A 231 -13.21 -43.70 6.19
C GLY A 231 -12.44 -43.20 7.42
N SER A 232 -13.18 -43.27 8.48
CA SER A 232 -12.86 -43.15 9.89
C SER A 232 -11.47 -43.67 10.30
N GLY A 233 -10.70 -42.86 10.99
CA GLY A 233 -9.57 -43.38 11.77
C GLY A 233 -8.61 -42.29 12.22
N GLY A 234 -8.54 -41.99 13.50
CA GLY A 234 -7.33 -41.48 14.11
C GLY A 234 -7.43 -40.14 14.83
N ALA A 235 -7.80 -40.20 16.11
CA ALA A 235 -7.48 -39.14 17.09
C ALA A 235 -5.98 -38.85 17.11
N GLY A 236 -5.52 -37.73 16.54
CA GLY A 236 -4.09 -37.43 16.51
C GLY A 236 -3.68 -36.02 16.10
N GLU A 237 -4.60 -35.11 15.79
CA GLU A 237 -4.20 -33.82 15.21
C GLU A 237 -4.78 -32.57 15.90
N THR A 238 -5.19 -32.69 17.14
CA THR A 238 -5.65 -31.56 17.98
C THR A 238 -4.56 -30.84 18.75
N ARG A 239 -3.28 -31.08 18.45
CA ARG A 239 -2.15 -30.56 19.25
C ARG A 239 -1.32 -29.46 18.59
N ARG A 240 -1.69 -28.91 17.45
CA ARG A 240 -0.96 -27.81 16.78
C ARG A 240 -1.69 -26.47 16.68
N LEU A 241 -2.87 -26.32 17.27
CA LEU A 241 -3.60 -25.04 17.32
C LEU A 241 -3.52 -24.34 18.68
N ALA A 242 -2.75 -24.87 19.62
CA ALA A 242 -2.67 -24.32 20.99
C ALA A 242 -1.46 -23.39 21.25
N ASP A 243 -0.66 -23.09 20.22
CA ASP A 243 0.51 -22.21 20.37
C ASP A 243 0.36 -20.83 19.68
N SER A 244 -0.88 -20.35 19.54
CA SER A 244 -1.06 -18.90 19.35
C SER A 244 -0.89 -18.24 20.72
N GLN A 245 0.33 -17.76 20.99
CA GLN A 245 0.59 -16.91 22.14
C GLN A 245 -0.35 -15.70 22.05
N THR A 246 -1.43 -15.71 22.80
CA THR A 246 -2.27 -14.55 23.07
C THR A 246 -1.42 -13.55 23.84
N TYR A 247 -0.91 -12.55 23.14
CA TYR A 247 -0.25 -11.43 23.80
C TYR A 247 -1.29 -10.63 24.56
N PRO A 248 -1.07 -10.33 25.86
CA PRO A 248 -1.99 -9.49 26.61
C PRO A 248 -2.00 -8.09 26.01
N ILE A 249 -3.18 -7.65 25.58
CA ILE A 249 -3.38 -6.28 25.10
C ILE A 249 -3.47 -5.39 26.34
N HIS A 250 -2.50 -4.49 26.49
CA HIS A 250 -2.50 -3.51 27.58
C HIS A 250 -3.40 -2.32 27.21
N PHE A 251 -4.61 -2.29 27.75
CA PHE A 251 -5.45 -1.10 27.79
C PHE A 251 -5.16 -0.32 29.08
N GLY A 252 -4.50 0.81 28.99
CA GLY A 252 -4.37 1.76 30.09
C GLY A 252 -3.86 1.19 31.42
N GLY A 253 -2.87 0.28 31.41
CA GLY A 253 -2.25 -0.27 32.62
C GLY A 253 -3.04 -1.35 33.36
N ARG A 254 -4.19 -1.77 32.85
CA ARG A 254 -4.92 -2.95 33.36
C ARG A 254 -4.79 -4.09 32.38
N VAL A 255 -4.29 -5.22 32.85
CA VAL A 255 -4.41 -6.49 32.11
C VAL A 255 -5.89 -6.74 31.94
N ALA A 256 -6.38 -6.80 30.70
CA ALA A 256 -7.78 -7.13 30.45
C ALA A 256 -7.99 -8.59 30.86
N GLU A 257 -8.57 -8.82 32.01
CA GLU A 257 -9.01 -10.16 32.49
C GLU A 257 -10.18 -10.69 31.65
N GLN A 258 -10.60 -9.96 30.61
CA GLN A 258 -11.75 -10.28 29.79
C GLN A 258 -11.28 -10.79 28.44
N MET A 259 -11.72 -12.00 28.08
CA MET A 259 -11.56 -12.49 26.70
C MET A 259 -12.29 -11.54 25.76
N VAL A 260 -11.56 -11.00 24.77
CA VAL A 260 -12.10 -10.16 23.70
C VAL A 260 -11.91 -10.90 22.39
N GLN A 261 -13.00 -11.20 21.69
CA GLN A 261 -12.93 -11.93 20.42
C GLN A 261 -13.88 -11.37 19.37
N VAL A 262 -13.48 -11.41 18.11
CA VAL A 262 -14.39 -11.13 16.99
C VAL A 262 -15.27 -12.35 16.79
N ALA A 263 -16.59 -12.20 16.99
CA ALA A 263 -17.56 -13.23 16.73
C ALA A 263 -18.06 -13.22 15.28
N TYR A 264 -17.99 -12.04 14.61
CA TYR A 264 -18.42 -11.89 13.23
C TYR A 264 -17.83 -10.62 12.60
N ASN A 265 -17.33 -10.70 11.36
CA ASN A 265 -16.88 -9.54 10.59
C ASN A 265 -16.95 -9.84 9.08
N ALA A 266 -16.87 -8.83 8.25
CA ALA A 266 -16.65 -8.98 6.82
C ALA A 266 -15.18 -9.26 6.49
N GLN A 267 -14.91 -10.06 5.46
CA GLN A 267 -13.56 -10.30 4.97
C GLN A 267 -13.06 -9.09 4.18
N HIS A 268 -11.83 -8.67 4.42
CA HIS A 268 -11.15 -7.66 3.62
C HIS A 268 -10.02 -8.31 2.85
N LYS A 269 -9.98 -8.07 1.53
CA LYS A 269 -8.93 -8.57 0.65
C LYS A 269 -7.74 -7.63 0.69
N MET A 270 -6.54 -8.20 0.58
CA MET A 270 -5.33 -7.41 0.37
C MET A 270 -5.33 -6.90 -1.07
N PRO A 271 -5.28 -5.57 -1.29
CA PRO A 271 -5.40 -5.03 -2.64
C PRO A 271 -4.12 -5.07 -3.46
N TRP A 272 -2.93 -4.94 -2.83
CA TRP A 272 -1.63 -4.97 -3.50
C TRP A 272 -0.92 -6.30 -3.25
N HIS A 273 -0.35 -6.88 -4.30
CA HIS A 273 0.31 -8.18 -4.29
C HIS A 273 1.77 -8.09 -4.76
N TRP A 274 2.34 -9.22 -5.18
CA TRP A 274 3.74 -9.36 -5.60
C TRP A 274 4.24 -8.36 -6.67
N PRO A 275 3.42 -7.78 -7.58
CA PRO A 275 3.92 -6.80 -8.54
C PRO A 275 4.42 -5.52 -7.87
N VAL A 276 3.83 -5.14 -6.72
CA VAL A 276 4.21 -3.93 -5.99
C VAL A 276 5.64 -4.00 -5.46
N PRO A 277 6.07 -5.00 -4.66
CA PRO A 277 7.48 -5.14 -4.29
C PRO A 277 8.39 -5.34 -5.50
N ALA A 278 7.95 -6.02 -6.57
CA ALA A 278 8.76 -6.22 -7.77
C ALA A 278 9.09 -4.89 -8.46
N TYR A 279 8.13 -3.98 -8.62
CA TYR A 279 8.43 -2.69 -9.23
C TYR A 279 9.28 -1.79 -8.32
N LEU A 280 9.20 -1.92 -6.99
CA LEU A 280 10.09 -1.20 -6.06
C LEU A 280 11.55 -1.57 -6.32
N VAL A 281 11.85 -2.85 -6.47
CA VAL A 281 13.20 -3.34 -6.77
C VAL A 281 13.64 -2.91 -8.16
N THR A 282 12.83 -3.14 -9.21
CA THR A 282 13.23 -2.84 -10.60
C THR A 282 13.48 -1.35 -10.83
N LYS A 283 12.63 -0.46 -10.26
CA LYS A 283 12.87 0.98 -10.33
C LYS A 283 14.12 1.40 -9.55
N GLY A 284 14.35 0.77 -8.38
CA GLY A 284 15.54 1.04 -7.56
C GLY A 284 16.82 0.69 -8.28
N ILE A 285 16.88 -0.47 -8.94
CA ILE A 285 18.03 -0.89 -9.75
C ILE A 285 18.24 0.11 -10.91
N GLY A 286 17.19 0.42 -11.69
CA GLY A 286 17.32 1.32 -12.84
C GLY A 286 17.76 2.74 -12.44
N ALA A 287 17.14 3.32 -11.40
CA ALA A 287 17.53 4.62 -10.88
C ALA A 287 18.96 4.60 -10.31
N GLY A 288 19.33 3.54 -9.58
CA GLY A 288 20.65 3.38 -8.98
C GLY A 288 21.77 3.27 -10.02
N ILE A 289 21.58 2.49 -11.10
CA ILE A 289 22.54 2.41 -12.22
C ILE A 289 22.80 3.81 -12.78
N PHE A 290 21.75 4.56 -13.10
CA PHE A 290 21.90 5.90 -13.66
C PHE A 290 22.55 6.87 -12.66
N MET A 291 22.16 6.84 -11.37
CA MET A 291 22.73 7.71 -10.35
C MET A 291 24.23 7.45 -10.14
N ILE A 292 24.65 6.18 -10.05
CA ILE A 292 26.07 5.85 -9.86
C ILE A 292 26.89 6.26 -11.08
N PHE A 293 26.41 5.97 -12.29
CA PHE A 293 27.10 6.34 -13.51
C PHE A 293 27.16 7.86 -13.66
N GLY A 294 26.03 8.56 -13.49
CA GLY A 294 25.94 10.01 -13.62
C GLY A 294 26.79 10.77 -12.60
N LEU A 295 26.76 10.36 -11.33
CA LEU A 295 27.61 10.96 -10.28
C LEU A 295 29.08 10.65 -10.52
N GLY A 296 29.41 9.41 -10.87
CA GLY A 296 30.78 8.97 -11.08
C GLY A 296 31.47 9.73 -12.21
N VAL A 297 30.80 9.90 -13.34
CA VAL A 297 31.30 10.69 -14.47
C VAL A 297 31.26 12.18 -14.14
N GLY A 298 30.16 12.68 -13.57
CA GLY A 298 29.97 14.11 -13.26
C GLY A 298 30.92 14.64 -12.20
N LEU A 299 31.30 13.82 -11.22
CA LEU A 299 32.24 14.16 -10.13
C LEU A 299 33.67 13.65 -10.41
N ASN A 300 33.93 13.06 -11.59
CA ASN A 300 35.22 12.51 -11.98
C ASN A 300 35.77 11.39 -11.04
N TRP A 301 34.89 10.55 -10.49
CA TRP A 301 35.31 9.37 -9.72
C TRP A 301 35.95 8.31 -10.60
N PHE A 302 35.52 8.26 -11.86
CA PHE A 302 36.11 7.42 -12.92
C PHE A 302 35.98 8.09 -14.28
N PRO A 303 36.90 7.79 -15.23
CA PRO A 303 36.81 8.29 -16.58
C PRO A 303 35.56 7.76 -17.30
N PHE A 304 35.03 8.56 -18.23
CA PHE A 304 33.91 8.12 -19.05
C PHE A 304 34.32 6.94 -19.94
N ASP A 305 33.50 5.90 -19.95
CA ASP A 305 33.63 4.75 -20.83
C ASP A 305 32.36 4.58 -21.67
N GLY A 306 32.52 4.54 -23.02
CA GLY A 306 31.40 4.54 -23.94
C GLY A 306 30.58 3.25 -23.92
N LEU A 307 31.25 2.09 -23.75
CA LEU A 307 30.56 0.81 -23.66
C LEU A 307 29.76 0.71 -22.34
N ALA A 308 30.36 1.11 -21.23
CA ALA A 308 29.67 1.16 -19.94
C ALA A 308 28.46 2.10 -19.98
N ALA A 309 28.56 3.26 -20.66
CA ALA A 309 27.46 4.19 -20.85
C ALA A 309 26.30 3.57 -21.62
N VAL A 310 26.59 2.89 -22.75
CA VAL A 310 25.57 2.23 -23.58
C VAL A 310 24.85 1.13 -22.79
N VAL A 311 25.60 0.30 -22.06
CA VAL A 311 25.00 -0.82 -21.33
C VAL A 311 24.26 -0.33 -20.07
N ALA A 312 24.81 0.64 -19.33
CA ALA A 312 24.11 1.25 -18.22
C ALA A 312 22.80 1.93 -18.68
N GLY A 313 22.84 2.61 -19.81
CA GLY A 313 21.66 3.26 -20.42
C GLY A 313 20.57 2.27 -20.81
N ILE A 314 20.92 1.20 -21.56
CA ILE A 314 19.91 0.21 -22.00
C ILE A 314 19.31 -0.56 -20.81
N LEU A 315 20.13 -0.94 -19.82
CA LEU A 315 19.65 -1.62 -18.63
C LEU A 315 18.70 -0.71 -17.83
N THR A 316 19.03 0.57 -17.69
CA THR A 316 18.14 1.54 -17.05
C THR A 316 16.81 1.63 -17.78
N VAL A 317 16.82 1.78 -19.13
CA VAL A 317 15.60 1.85 -19.94
C VAL A 317 14.75 0.59 -19.81
N LEU A 318 15.37 -0.58 -19.89
CA LEU A 318 14.66 -1.87 -19.75
C LEU A 318 14.05 -2.06 -18.37
N LEU A 319 14.79 -1.72 -17.31
CA LEU A 319 14.30 -1.85 -15.92
C LEU A 319 13.16 -0.87 -15.62
N ILE A 320 13.26 0.35 -16.11
CA ILE A 320 12.17 1.34 -15.94
C ILE A 320 10.97 0.97 -16.81
N GLY A 321 11.20 0.41 -18.01
CA GLY A 321 10.15 -0.16 -18.84
C GLY A 321 9.44 -1.33 -18.14
N LEU A 322 10.19 -2.24 -17.53
CA LEU A 322 9.64 -3.34 -16.72
C LEU A 322 8.86 -2.82 -15.50
N THR A 323 9.39 -1.80 -14.81
CA THR A 323 8.68 -1.12 -13.71
C THR A 323 7.32 -0.59 -14.18
N THR A 324 7.29 0.09 -15.32
CA THR A 324 6.04 0.63 -15.90
C THR A 324 5.08 -0.50 -16.28
N ALA A 325 5.59 -1.58 -16.86
CA ALA A 325 4.78 -2.75 -17.21
C ALA A 325 4.16 -3.41 -15.97
N LEU A 326 4.93 -3.58 -14.88
CA LEU A 326 4.43 -4.12 -13.60
C LEU A 326 3.36 -3.21 -12.99
N LEU A 327 3.54 -1.88 -13.03
CA LEU A 327 2.55 -0.93 -12.56
C LEU A 327 1.24 -0.99 -13.34
N VAL A 328 1.31 -1.13 -14.67
CA VAL A 328 0.11 -1.28 -15.53
C VAL A 328 -0.54 -2.64 -15.31
N PHE A 329 0.25 -3.69 -15.12
CA PHE A 329 -0.24 -5.05 -14.86
C PHE A 329 -1.03 -5.15 -13.54
N ASP A 330 -0.64 -4.39 -12.50
CA ASP A 330 -1.35 -4.38 -11.21
C ASP A 330 -2.70 -3.64 -11.23
N LEU A 331 -3.03 -2.94 -12.32
CA LEU A 331 -4.32 -2.25 -12.46
C LEU A 331 -5.44 -3.26 -12.79
N ASP A 332 -6.58 -3.16 -12.13
CA ASP A 332 -7.76 -3.95 -12.50
C ASP A 332 -8.40 -3.47 -13.81
N ARG A 333 -8.05 -2.25 -14.26
CA ARG A 333 -8.48 -1.66 -15.55
C ARG A 333 -7.27 -1.14 -16.35
N PRO A 334 -6.37 -2.02 -16.83
CA PRO A 334 -5.13 -1.62 -17.49
C PRO A 334 -5.37 -0.78 -18.75
N GLY A 335 -6.45 -1.01 -19.51
CA GLY A 335 -6.78 -0.20 -20.68
C GLY A 335 -7.06 1.29 -20.38
N ARG A 336 -7.21 1.65 -19.11
CA ARG A 336 -7.44 3.05 -18.68
C ARG A 336 -6.19 3.71 -18.10
N PHE A 337 -5.01 3.08 -18.17
CA PHE A 337 -3.80 3.61 -17.56
C PHE A 337 -3.44 5.04 -18.01
N LEU A 338 -3.77 5.40 -19.24
CA LEU A 338 -3.54 6.74 -19.78
C LEU A 338 -4.35 7.83 -19.07
N TYR A 339 -5.41 7.48 -18.33
CA TYR A 339 -6.19 8.49 -17.58
C TYR A 339 -5.36 9.18 -16.50
N ILE A 340 -4.28 8.56 -16.02
CA ILE A 340 -3.31 9.20 -15.11
C ILE A 340 -2.72 10.47 -15.76
N LEU A 341 -2.51 10.47 -17.07
CA LEU A 341 -1.97 11.62 -17.82
C LEU A 341 -3.06 12.55 -18.36
N LEU A 342 -4.21 11.98 -18.79
CA LEU A 342 -5.29 12.75 -19.40
C LEU A 342 -6.17 13.46 -18.36
N ARG A 343 -6.25 12.95 -17.13
CA ARG A 343 -7.03 13.50 -16.02
C ARG A 343 -6.23 13.52 -14.73
N PRO A 344 -5.02 14.13 -14.70
CA PRO A 344 -4.13 14.03 -13.57
C PRO A 344 -4.67 14.74 -12.33
N GLN A 345 -4.70 14.05 -11.21
CA GLN A 345 -4.89 14.64 -9.90
C GLN A 345 -3.51 14.99 -9.31
N TRP A 346 -3.12 16.25 -9.43
CA TRP A 346 -1.77 16.70 -9.01
C TRP A 346 -1.48 16.58 -7.50
N ARG A 347 -2.50 16.40 -6.67
CA ARG A 347 -2.31 16.12 -5.23
C ARG A 347 -1.87 14.67 -4.99
N SER A 348 -2.11 13.75 -5.93
CA SER A 348 -1.75 12.34 -5.84
C SER A 348 -0.27 12.12 -6.20
N TRP A 349 0.47 11.47 -5.31
CA TRP A 349 1.85 11.06 -5.59
C TRP A 349 1.93 9.94 -6.63
N LEU A 350 0.85 9.17 -6.84
CA LEU A 350 0.79 8.22 -7.96
C LEU A 350 0.82 8.95 -9.32
N ALA A 351 0.07 10.05 -9.46
CA ALA A 351 0.09 10.86 -10.68
C ALA A 351 1.43 11.59 -10.88
N ARG A 352 1.97 12.19 -9.82
CA ARG A 352 3.30 12.82 -9.85
C ARG A 352 4.40 11.83 -10.18
N GLY A 353 4.36 10.64 -9.57
CA GLY A 353 5.30 9.56 -9.82
C GLY A 353 5.27 9.08 -11.29
N ALA A 354 4.10 8.97 -11.90
CA ALA A 354 3.96 8.63 -13.31
C ALA A 354 4.65 9.67 -14.21
N VAL A 355 4.48 10.97 -13.93
CA VAL A 355 5.14 12.04 -14.71
C VAL A 355 6.66 12.02 -14.51
N ILE A 356 7.15 11.80 -13.28
CA ILE A 356 8.58 11.67 -12.99
C ILE A 356 9.17 10.47 -13.75
N LEU A 357 8.47 9.32 -13.71
CA LEU A 357 8.91 8.09 -14.37
C LEU A 357 8.98 8.27 -15.89
N ILE A 358 7.98 8.91 -16.50
CA ILE A 358 7.96 9.21 -17.94
C ILE A 358 9.08 10.19 -18.31
N GLY A 359 9.23 11.28 -17.56
CA GLY A 359 10.29 12.27 -17.78
C GLY A 359 11.68 11.65 -17.71
N PHE A 360 11.91 10.81 -16.69
CA PHE A 360 13.16 10.06 -16.57
C PHE A 360 13.38 9.08 -17.72
N SER A 361 12.36 8.30 -18.09
CA SER A 361 12.44 7.34 -19.21
C SER A 361 12.79 8.01 -20.53
N LEU A 362 12.16 9.15 -20.83
CA LEU A 362 12.43 9.92 -22.04
C LEU A 362 13.86 10.48 -22.04
N LEU A 363 14.28 11.08 -20.92
CA LEU A 363 15.62 11.66 -20.80
C LEU A 363 16.71 10.59 -20.96
N VAL A 364 16.60 9.47 -20.23
CA VAL A 364 17.57 8.38 -20.30
C VAL A 364 17.53 7.68 -21.65
N GLY A 365 16.34 7.51 -22.23
CA GLY A 365 16.19 6.94 -23.58
C GLY A 365 16.89 7.77 -24.65
N ILE A 366 16.72 9.09 -24.63
CA ILE A 366 17.42 10.00 -25.57
C ILE A 366 18.93 9.96 -25.31
N TRP A 367 19.37 10.05 -24.08
CA TRP A 367 20.78 9.95 -23.73
C TRP A 367 21.40 8.64 -24.21
N TRP A 368 20.75 7.51 -23.92
CA TRP A 368 21.19 6.19 -24.37
C TRP A 368 21.31 6.09 -25.90
N LEU A 369 20.33 6.61 -26.65
CA LEU A 369 20.36 6.62 -28.11
C LEU A 369 21.55 7.43 -28.65
N LEU A 370 21.82 8.62 -28.04
CA LEU A 370 22.95 9.46 -28.44
C LEU A 370 24.31 8.79 -28.15
N GLU A 371 24.47 8.18 -26.95
CA GLU A 371 25.71 7.47 -26.62
C GLU A 371 25.90 6.22 -27.47
N THR A 372 24.82 5.50 -27.79
CA THR A 372 24.86 4.34 -28.70
C THR A 372 25.26 4.76 -30.13
N ALA A 373 24.71 5.86 -30.62
CA ALA A 373 25.06 6.40 -31.95
C ALA A 373 26.52 6.89 -32.01
N ALA A 374 27.02 7.50 -30.91
CA ALA A 374 28.43 7.90 -30.82
C ALA A 374 29.37 6.69 -30.74
N TYR A 375 28.99 5.69 -29.92
CA TYR A 375 29.76 4.45 -29.77
C TYR A 375 29.85 3.65 -31.08
N SER A 376 28.73 3.61 -31.84
CA SER A 376 28.66 2.93 -33.15
C SER A 376 29.27 3.74 -34.31
N GLY A 377 29.76 4.94 -34.06
CA GLY A 377 30.36 5.80 -35.09
C GLY A 377 29.34 6.52 -36.00
N TRP A 378 28.05 6.50 -35.70
CA TRP A 378 27.02 7.22 -36.46
C TRP A 378 27.01 8.72 -36.16
N LEU A 379 27.44 9.10 -34.96
CA LEU A 379 27.62 10.49 -34.56
C LEU A 379 29.07 10.74 -34.12
N PRO A 380 29.62 11.95 -34.38
CA PRO A 380 30.94 12.30 -33.88
C PRO A 380 30.93 12.31 -32.33
N PRO A 381 31.85 11.58 -31.68
CA PRO A 381 31.89 11.49 -30.21
C PRO A 381 31.98 12.85 -29.51
N GLY A 382 32.67 13.84 -30.13
CA GLY A 382 32.79 15.20 -29.58
C GLY A 382 31.45 15.93 -29.49
N ALA A 383 30.51 15.71 -30.39
CA ALA A 383 29.19 16.33 -30.34
C ALA A 383 28.37 15.81 -29.15
N VAL A 384 28.42 14.48 -28.93
CA VAL A 384 27.70 13.88 -27.79
C VAL A 384 28.38 14.25 -26.44
N ALA A 385 29.72 14.32 -26.42
CA ALA A 385 30.46 14.74 -25.22
C ALA A 385 30.07 16.15 -24.73
N THR A 386 29.70 17.05 -25.63
CA THR A 386 29.28 18.42 -25.30
C THR A 386 27.93 18.44 -24.56
N VAL A 387 26.97 17.58 -24.96
CA VAL A 387 25.62 17.55 -24.37
C VAL A 387 25.47 16.56 -23.21
N ARG A 388 26.37 15.58 -23.09
CA ARG A 388 26.38 14.56 -22.02
C ARG A 388 26.20 15.12 -20.62
N PRO A 389 26.95 16.16 -20.18
CA PRO A 389 26.79 16.71 -18.84
C PRO A 389 25.36 17.19 -18.56
N LEU A 390 24.70 17.75 -19.58
CA LEU A 390 23.31 18.20 -19.45
C LEU A 390 22.38 17.02 -19.12
N PHE A 391 22.47 15.91 -19.87
CA PHE A 391 21.65 14.72 -19.61
C PHE A 391 21.94 14.08 -18.26
N LEU A 392 23.22 13.98 -17.88
CA LEU A 392 23.59 13.40 -16.58
C LEU A 392 23.09 14.27 -15.41
N TRP A 393 23.34 15.58 -15.43
CA TRP A 393 22.94 16.46 -14.32
C TRP A 393 21.42 16.67 -14.24
N LEU A 394 20.68 16.72 -15.35
CA LEU A 394 19.22 16.77 -15.32
C LEU A 394 18.61 15.41 -14.95
N GLY A 395 19.27 14.31 -15.33
CA GLY A 395 18.80 12.96 -15.03
C GLY A 395 18.95 12.58 -13.56
N LEU A 396 19.97 13.11 -12.85
CA LEU A 396 20.20 12.79 -11.43
C LEU A 396 19.00 13.12 -10.52
N PRO A 397 18.42 14.35 -10.53
CA PRO A 397 17.24 14.63 -9.71
C PRO A 397 16.01 13.83 -10.13
N LEU A 398 15.87 13.51 -11.44
CA LEU A 398 14.79 12.65 -11.90
C LEU A 398 14.98 11.21 -11.42
N ALA A 399 16.20 10.66 -11.47
CA ALA A 399 16.53 9.34 -10.96
C ALA A 399 16.27 9.25 -9.44
N ALA A 400 16.72 10.26 -8.68
CA ALA A 400 16.40 10.35 -7.26
C ALA A 400 14.89 10.43 -7.04
N GLY A 401 14.17 11.22 -7.83
CA GLY A 401 12.70 11.27 -7.81
C GLY A 401 12.07 9.90 -8.08
N VAL A 402 12.54 9.15 -9.07
CA VAL A 402 12.11 7.77 -9.36
C VAL A 402 12.38 6.85 -8.18
N ALA A 403 13.53 6.96 -7.53
CA ALA A 403 13.85 6.16 -6.36
C ALA A 403 12.86 6.39 -5.21
N ILE A 404 12.53 7.65 -4.89
CA ILE A 404 11.86 8.05 -3.64
C ILE A 404 10.35 8.31 -3.77
N TYR A 405 9.77 8.55 -4.98
CA TYR A 405 8.36 8.97 -5.10
C TYR A 405 7.38 7.99 -4.43
N THR A 406 7.72 6.71 -4.40
CA THR A 406 6.86 5.68 -3.78
C THR A 406 6.80 5.83 -2.26
N ALA A 407 7.84 6.37 -1.61
CA ALA A 407 7.76 6.68 -0.19
C ALA A 407 6.67 7.72 0.09
N PHE A 408 6.54 8.73 -0.77
CA PHE A 408 5.48 9.74 -0.65
C PHE A 408 4.10 9.17 -1.04
N LEU A 409 4.04 8.20 -1.96
CA LEU A 409 2.81 7.46 -2.26
C LEU A 409 2.37 6.65 -1.04
N PHE A 410 3.29 5.96 -0.39
CA PHE A 410 3.03 5.21 0.84
C PHE A 410 2.62 6.14 1.99
N ALA A 411 3.24 7.31 2.10
CA ALA A 411 2.82 8.34 3.06
C ALA A 411 1.37 8.84 2.82
N GLN A 412 0.86 8.81 1.60
CA GLN A 412 -0.56 9.09 1.30
C GLN A 412 -1.49 7.91 1.58
N ALA A 413 -0.96 6.73 1.77
CA ALA A 413 -1.72 5.54 2.15
C ALA A 413 -1.96 5.53 3.68
N GLU A 414 -2.68 6.55 4.17
CA GLU A 414 -2.89 6.83 5.61
C GLU A 414 -3.58 5.69 6.38
N GLY A 415 -4.20 4.75 5.69
CA GLY A 415 -4.75 3.54 6.30
C GLY A 415 -3.70 2.49 6.67
N ARG A 416 -2.40 2.71 6.34
CA ARG A 416 -1.30 1.77 6.60
C ARG A 416 -0.19 2.47 7.38
N ASP A 417 -0.33 2.50 8.69
CA ASP A 417 0.49 3.30 9.61
C ASP A 417 2.00 3.02 9.49
N LEU A 418 2.42 1.77 9.24
CA LEU A 418 3.84 1.41 9.10
C LEU A 418 4.49 2.11 7.89
N TRP A 419 3.71 2.39 6.84
CA TRP A 419 4.22 3.09 5.65
C TRP A 419 4.38 4.61 5.86
N GLN A 420 3.94 5.15 7.00
CA GLN A 420 4.06 6.56 7.36
C GLN A 420 5.45 6.92 7.92
N SER A 421 6.43 6.02 7.81
CA SER A 421 7.80 6.26 8.30
C SER A 421 8.46 7.45 7.59
N PRO A 422 8.95 8.46 8.32
CA PRO A 422 9.69 9.57 7.72
C PRO A 422 11.06 9.16 7.17
N LEU A 423 11.56 7.99 7.55
CA LEU A 423 12.84 7.44 7.06
C LEU A 423 12.70 6.81 5.67
N LEU A 424 11.50 6.43 5.25
CA LEU A 424 11.26 5.67 4.02
C LEU A 424 11.85 6.32 2.75
N PRO A 425 11.79 7.66 2.53
CA PRO A 425 12.45 8.26 1.37
C PRO A 425 13.96 8.05 1.35
N ALA A 426 14.63 8.21 2.50
CA ALA A 426 16.06 7.99 2.62
C ALA A 426 16.41 6.51 2.46
N HIS A 427 15.60 5.62 3.02
CA HIS A 427 15.76 4.17 2.91
C HIS A 427 15.69 3.71 1.45
N LEU A 428 14.65 4.10 0.69
CA LEU A 428 14.52 3.77 -0.74
C LEU A 428 15.66 4.33 -1.59
N LEU A 429 16.21 5.49 -1.23
CA LEU A 429 17.37 6.06 -1.90
C LEU A 429 18.64 5.22 -1.65
N ILE A 430 18.89 4.82 -0.40
CA ILE A 430 20.00 3.93 -0.02
C ILE A 430 19.88 2.59 -0.75
N GLN A 431 18.70 1.99 -0.77
CA GLN A 431 18.40 0.77 -1.50
C GLN A 431 18.66 0.91 -3.00
N SER A 432 18.37 2.08 -3.58
CA SER A 432 18.65 2.31 -5.00
C SER A 432 20.16 2.38 -5.27
N PHE A 433 20.97 3.01 -4.40
CA PHE A 433 22.43 2.97 -4.53
C PHE A 433 22.98 1.56 -4.31
N MET A 434 22.49 0.81 -3.33
CA MET A 434 22.83 -0.59 -3.11
C MET A 434 22.55 -1.42 -4.37
N ALA A 435 21.33 -1.32 -4.91
CA ALA A 435 20.90 -2.08 -6.07
C ALA A 435 21.63 -1.66 -7.36
N GLY A 436 21.91 -0.38 -7.55
CA GLY A 436 22.71 0.12 -8.66
C GLY A 436 24.17 -0.38 -8.60
N GLY A 437 24.80 -0.35 -7.42
CA GLY A 437 26.13 -0.91 -7.19
C GLY A 437 26.17 -2.40 -7.49
N ALA A 438 25.20 -3.16 -6.96
CA ALA A 438 25.04 -4.58 -7.25
C ALA A 438 24.90 -4.87 -8.75
N ALA A 439 24.14 -4.06 -9.47
CA ALA A 439 23.99 -4.22 -10.93
C ALA A 439 25.30 -4.05 -11.67
N PHE A 440 26.13 -3.05 -11.32
CA PHE A 440 27.46 -2.90 -11.92
C PHE A 440 28.40 -4.08 -11.63
N LEU A 441 28.30 -4.71 -10.45
CA LEU A 441 29.08 -5.90 -10.12
C LEU A 441 28.69 -7.12 -10.97
N ILE A 442 27.40 -7.24 -11.30
CA ILE A 442 26.92 -8.27 -12.23
C ILE A 442 27.39 -7.94 -13.66
N MET A 443 27.31 -6.66 -14.08
CA MET A 443 27.79 -6.22 -15.40
C MET A 443 29.27 -6.52 -15.58
N ASP A 444 30.09 -6.26 -14.54
CA ASP A 444 31.54 -6.50 -14.57
C ASP A 444 31.91 -7.97 -14.85
N LEU A 445 31.07 -8.91 -14.43
CA LEU A 445 31.25 -10.34 -14.72
C LEU A 445 31.17 -10.66 -16.23
N PHE A 446 30.35 -9.92 -16.98
CA PHE A 446 30.08 -10.19 -18.39
C PHE A 446 30.89 -9.29 -19.35
N MET A 447 31.36 -8.12 -18.89
CA MET A 447 31.88 -7.08 -19.77
C MET A 447 33.27 -6.59 -19.42
N ALA A 448 33.89 -7.02 -18.33
CA ALA A 448 35.16 -6.50 -17.83
C ALA A 448 35.18 -4.96 -17.80
N LEU A 449 34.41 -4.36 -16.90
CA LEU A 449 34.29 -2.90 -16.75
C LEU A 449 35.64 -2.25 -16.40
N PRO A 450 35.82 -0.93 -16.69
CA PRO A 450 36.99 -0.21 -16.23
C PRO A 450 37.18 -0.34 -14.72
N ARG A 451 38.39 -0.67 -14.28
CA ARG A 451 38.69 -1.00 -12.87
C ARG A 451 38.24 0.08 -11.87
N HIS A 452 38.34 1.36 -12.27
CA HIS A 452 37.86 2.46 -11.41
C HIS A 452 36.34 2.42 -11.22
N LEU A 453 35.57 2.10 -12.26
CA LEU A 453 34.12 1.95 -12.18
C LEU A 453 33.75 0.77 -11.29
N SER A 454 34.38 -0.40 -11.49
CA SER A 454 34.13 -1.59 -10.67
C SER A 454 34.47 -1.37 -9.19
N LEU A 455 35.58 -0.71 -8.88
CA LEU A 455 35.96 -0.36 -7.50
C LEU A 455 34.95 0.65 -6.87
N THR A 456 34.54 1.65 -7.64
CA THR A 456 33.49 2.60 -7.18
C THR A 456 32.17 1.87 -6.90
N ALA A 457 31.76 0.97 -7.80
CA ALA A 457 30.54 0.18 -7.63
C ALA A 457 30.59 -0.72 -6.38
N VAL A 458 31.70 -1.43 -6.14
CA VAL A 458 31.91 -2.23 -4.91
C VAL A 458 31.83 -1.35 -3.67
N THR A 459 32.50 -0.19 -3.69
CA THR A 459 32.52 0.71 -2.54
C THR A 459 31.11 1.22 -2.22
N ILE A 460 30.38 1.70 -3.24
CA ILE A 460 29.01 2.18 -3.08
C ILE A 460 28.10 1.05 -2.60
N PHE A 461 28.23 -0.14 -3.18
CA PHE A 461 27.47 -1.32 -2.79
C PHE A 461 27.69 -1.70 -1.32
N ALA A 462 28.97 -1.77 -0.87
CA ALA A 462 29.30 -2.11 0.51
C ALA A 462 28.81 -1.06 1.51
N VAL A 463 29.02 0.23 1.21
CA VAL A 463 28.56 1.33 2.07
C VAL A 463 27.03 1.35 2.15
N ALA A 464 26.35 1.21 1.00
CA ALA A 464 24.89 1.20 0.94
C ALA A 464 24.30 -0.03 1.66
N LEU A 465 24.93 -1.23 1.57
CA LEU A 465 24.53 -2.42 2.33
C LEU A 465 24.60 -2.19 3.85
N ILE A 466 25.66 -1.56 4.33
CA ILE A 466 25.83 -1.27 5.76
C ILE A 466 24.79 -0.22 6.19
N ALA A 467 24.59 0.81 5.37
CA ALA A 467 23.60 1.85 5.65
C ALA A 467 22.16 1.30 5.64
N ASP A 468 21.80 0.44 4.68
CA ASP A 468 20.50 -0.21 4.58
C ASP A 468 20.23 -1.12 5.77
N LEU A 469 21.22 -1.93 6.15
CA LEU A 469 21.15 -2.78 7.34
C LEU A 469 20.92 -1.95 8.62
N PHE A 470 21.62 -0.83 8.75
CA PHE A 470 21.46 0.07 9.90
C PHE A 470 20.08 0.71 9.92
N VAL A 471 19.61 1.25 8.79
CA VAL A 471 18.27 1.86 8.69
C VAL A 471 17.19 0.81 8.97
N THR A 472 17.32 -0.38 8.43
CA THR A 472 16.38 -1.48 8.67
C THR A 472 16.34 -1.87 10.14
N LEU A 473 17.49 -2.22 10.75
CA LEU A 473 17.50 -2.76 12.12
C LEU A 473 17.26 -1.70 13.18
N VAL A 474 17.81 -0.50 13.02
CA VAL A 474 17.75 0.57 14.02
C VAL A 474 16.64 1.56 13.70
N GLY A 475 16.56 2.02 12.46
CA GLY A 475 15.63 3.07 12.04
C GLY A 475 14.17 2.58 11.96
N GLU A 476 13.93 1.50 11.20
CA GLU A 476 12.55 1.03 10.94
C GLU A 476 12.04 0.09 12.05
N PHE A 477 12.87 -0.81 12.54
CA PHE A 477 12.43 -1.85 13.48
C PHE A 477 13.03 -1.76 14.88
N GLY A 478 14.00 -0.90 15.12
CA GLY A 478 14.66 -0.71 16.43
C GLY A 478 13.99 0.36 17.31
N ILE A 479 13.24 1.28 16.70
CA ILE A 479 12.54 2.38 17.39
C ILE A 479 11.07 2.00 17.63
N PRO A 480 10.47 2.37 18.77
CA PRO A 480 9.04 2.16 18.99
C PRO A 480 8.19 2.86 17.92
N HIS A 481 7.20 2.16 17.41
CA HIS A 481 6.30 2.70 16.39
C HIS A 481 5.29 3.68 17.00
N ALA A 482 4.85 4.66 16.21
CA ALA A 482 3.95 5.73 16.66
C ALA A 482 2.52 5.24 16.97
N SER A 483 2.08 4.12 16.38
CA SER A 483 0.76 3.55 16.61
C SER A 483 0.83 2.04 16.87
N GLU A 484 -0.19 1.50 17.55
CA GLU A 484 -0.31 0.05 17.78
C GLU A 484 -0.49 -0.72 16.46
N VAL A 485 -1.15 -0.13 15.47
CA VAL A 485 -1.34 -0.72 14.14
C VAL A 485 0.02 -0.88 13.43
N ALA A 486 0.88 0.15 13.49
CA ALA A 486 2.23 0.06 12.97
C ALA A 486 3.09 -0.95 13.74
N ALA A 487 3.00 -0.96 15.08
CA ALA A 487 3.72 -1.92 15.92
C ALA A 487 3.30 -3.36 15.60
N ARG A 488 2.01 -3.61 15.37
CA ARG A 488 1.51 -4.94 14.99
C ARG A 488 2.00 -5.36 13.61
N ALA A 489 1.97 -4.46 12.61
CA ALA A 489 2.53 -4.74 11.30
C ALA A 489 4.04 -5.04 11.36
N ALA A 490 4.81 -4.30 12.14
CA ALA A 490 6.22 -4.55 12.39
C ALA A 490 6.47 -5.88 13.13
N HIS A 491 5.57 -6.26 14.04
CA HIS A 491 5.63 -7.56 14.72
C HIS A 491 5.43 -8.71 13.73
N GLU A 492 4.46 -8.61 12.78
CA GLU A 492 4.25 -9.60 11.73
C GLU A 492 5.49 -9.79 10.87
N ILE A 493 6.28 -8.72 10.64
CA ILE A 493 7.54 -8.80 9.89
C ILE A 493 8.63 -9.47 10.71
N ARG A 494 8.86 -9.06 11.98
CA ARG A 494 9.99 -9.55 12.79
C ARG A 494 9.76 -10.91 13.42
N SER A 495 8.55 -11.19 13.88
CA SER A 495 8.23 -12.33 14.75
C SER A 495 7.03 -13.15 14.27
N GLY A 496 6.16 -12.57 13.41
CA GLY A 496 4.98 -13.22 12.91
C GLY A 496 5.20 -13.97 11.61
N ARG A 497 4.23 -13.86 10.69
CA ARG A 497 4.14 -14.59 9.43
C ARG A 497 5.35 -14.38 8.52
N TYR A 498 5.90 -13.15 8.48
CA TYR A 498 6.98 -12.77 7.58
C TYR A 498 8.38 -12.89 8.19
N ARG A 499 8.52 -13.46 9.41
CA ARG A 499 9.82 -13.52 10.12
C ARG A 499 10.93 -14.17 9.31
N ASN A 500 10.62 -15.20 8.51
CA ASN A 500 11.61 -15.89 7.70
C ASN A 500 12.07 -15.05 6.50
N TYR A 501 11.15 -14.29 5.90
CA TYR A 501 11.47 -13.30 4.85
C TYR A 501 12.39 -12.22 5.40
N PHE A 502 12.15 -11.76 6.64
CA PHE A 502 12.94 -10.75 7.29
C PHE A 502 14.32 -11.27 7.73
N TRP A 503 14.36 -12.26 8.62
CA TRP A 503 15.64 -12.70 9.20
C TRP A 503 16.51 -13.46 8.21
N TRP A 504 15.99 -14.51 7.58
CA TRP A 504 16.77 -15.32 6.65
C TRP A 504 16.88 -14.70 5.27
N GLY A 505 15.80 -14.08 4.78
CA GLY A 505 15.80 -13.45 3.47
C GLY A 505 16.52 -12.11 3.46
N CYS A 506 16.01 -11.12 4.19
CA CYS A 506 16.57 -9.78 4.18
C CYS A 506 17.92 -9.74 4.92
N ILE A 507 17.97 -10.13 6.21
CA ILE A 507 19.15 -9.89 7.04
C ILE A 507 20.30 -10.84 6.65
N VAL A 508 20.06 -12.16 6.67
CA VAL A 508 21.15 -13.13 6.42
C VAL A 508 21.51 -13.14 4.94
N LEU A 509 20.57 -13.43 4.06
CA LEU A 509 20.86 -13.57 2.62
C LEU A 509 21.10 -12.20 1.96
N GLY A 510 20.33 -11.17 2.33
CA GLY A 510 20.40 -9.86 1.70
C GLY A 510 21.55 -8.97 2.18
N HIS A 511 22.07 -9.17 3.41
CA HIS A 511 23.09 -8.30 3.99
C HIS A 511 24.32 -9.06 4.49
N VAL A 512 24.15 -10.04 5.42
CA VAL A 512 25.28 -10.73 6.05
C VAL A 512 26.07 -11.52 5.01
N ALA A 513 25.41 -12.28 4.15
CA ALA A 513 26.07 -13.07 3.11
C ALA A 513 26.81 -12.17 2.09
N PRO A 514 26.21 -11.12 1.51
CA PRO A 514 26.93 -10.20 0.64
C PRO A 514 28.14 -9.54 1.30
N LEU A 515 28.01 -9.03 2.51
CA LEU A 515 29.13 -8.43 3.26
C LEU A 515 30.24 -9.46 3.50
N GLY A 516 29.88 -10.69 3.89
CA GLY A 516 30.84 -11.78 4.08
C GLY A 516 31.58 -12.13 2.78
N LEU A 517 30.87 -12.23 1.66
CA LEU A 517 31.47 -12.50 0.35
C LEU A 517 32.41 -11.38 -0.10
N LEU A 518 32.06 -10.11 0.16
CA LEU A 518 32.95 -8.97 -0.13
C LEU A 518 34.21 -9.00 0.73
N VAL A 519 34.11 -9.36 2.01
CA VAL A 519 35.28 -9.51 2.90
C VAL A 519 36.18 -10.65 2.41
N VAL A 520 35.61 -11.82 2.08
CA VAL A 520 36.36 -12.93 1.50
C VAL A 520 37.05 -12.52 0.20
N GLY A 521 36.30 -11.85 -0.70
CA GLY A 521 36.84 -11.34 -1.97
C GLY A 521 37.99 -10.36 -1.76
N TRP A 522 37.89 -9.50 -0.75
CA TRP A 522 38.98 -8.58 -0.37
C TRP A 522 40.23 -9.30 0.13
N VAL A 523 40.07 -10.29 1.03
CA VAL A 523 41.18 -11.06 1.60
C VAL A 523 41.90 -11.91 0.53
N VAL A 524 41.12 -12.51 -0.40
CA VAL A 524 41.66 -13.37 -1.47
C VAL A 524 42.19 -12.54 -2.65
N GLY A 525 42.00 -11.22 -2.67
CA GLY A 525 42.40 -10.34 -3.77
C GLY A 525 41.44 -10.37 -4.98
N TRP A 526 40.26 -10.93 -4.80
CA TRP A 526 39.18 -11.01 -5.83
C TRP A 526 37.97 -10.18 -5.44
N LEU A 527 38.23 -8.94 -5.00
CA LEU A 527 37.18 -8.02 -4.58
C LEU A 527 36.16 -7.71 -5.69
N VAL A 528 36.60 -7.82 -6.94
CA VAL A 528 35.80 -7.68 -8.15
C VAL A 528 35.78 -9.03 -8.86
N GLY A 529 34.64 -9.41 -9.43
CA GLY A 529 34.49 -10.68 -10.15
C GLY A 529 33.32 -11.52 -9.61
N TRP A 530 33.40 -12.85 -9.74
CA TRP A 530 32.27 -13.72 -9.48
C TRP A 530 31.76 -13.70 -8.02
N LEU A 531 32.64 -13.51 -7.02
CA LEU A 531 32.22 -13.40 -5.60
C LEU A 531 31.35 -12.13 -5.39
N ALA A 532 31.77 -11.01 -5.97
CA ALA A 532 31.01 -9.77 -5.91
C ALA A 532 29.67 -9.88 -6.66
N ALA A 533 29.65 -10.58 -7.80
CA ALA A 533 28.41 -10.84 -8.54
C ALA A 533 27.44 -11.74 -7.75
N VAL A 534 27.94 -12.78 -7.07
CA VAL A 534 27.12 -13.62 -6.17
C VAL A 534 26.58 -12.79 -5.01
N ALA A 535 27.42 -11.93 -4.41
CA ALA A 535 26.99 -11.00 -3.36
C ALA A 535 25.85 -10.07 -3.85
N ALA A 536 25.98 -9.56 -5.08
CA ALA A 536 24.95 -8.73 -5.71
C ALA A 536 23.63 -9.47 -5.91
N VAL A 537 23.66 -10.72 -6.37
CA VAL A 537 22.45 -11.55 -6.54
C VAL A 537 21.80 -11.84 -5.18
N CYS A 538 22.58 -12.19 -4.15
CA CYS A 538 22.07 -12.36 -2.79
C CYS A 538 21.37 -11.10 -2.27
N ALA A 539 21.98 -9.91 -2.50
CA ALA A 539 21.38 -8.64 -2.10
C ALA A 539 20.07 -8.35 -2.84
N PHE A 540 19.96 -8.65 -4.14
CA PHE A 540 18.71 -8.47 -4.89
C PHE A 540 17.58 -9.37 -4.37
N VAL A 541 17.88 -10.63 -4.10
CA VAL A 541 16.90 -11.55 -3.52
C VAL A 541 16.48 -11.07 -2.14
N GLY A 542 17.41 -10.67 -1.29
CA GLY A 542 17.13 -10.16 0.04
C GLY A 542 16.31 -8.88 0.02
N LEU A 543 16.63 -7.96 -0.89
CA LEU A 543 15.88 -6.72 -1.09
C LEU A 543 14.42 -7.02 -1.50
N TYR A 544 14.21 -7.94 -2.45
CA TYR A 544 12.86 -8.32 -2.85
C TYR A 544 12.06 -8.94 -1.69
N LEU A 545 12.68 -9.80 -0.89
CA LEU A 545 12.04 -10.44 0.26
C LEU A 545 11.68 -9.43 1.35
N TYR A 546 12.54 -8.42 1.55
CA TYR A 546 12.25 -7.30 2.44
C TYR A 546 11.04 -6.49 1.94
N GLU A 547 11.08 -6.03 0.70
CA GLU A 547 10.01 -5.25 0.10
C GLU A 547 8.68 -6.02 0.09
N TYR A 548 8.73 -7.34 -0.16
CA TYR A 548 7.56 -8.19 -0.09
C TYR A 548 6.95 -8.19 1.32
N ALA A 549 7.75 -8.40 2.35
CA ALA A 549 7.27 -8.38 3.74
C ALA A 549 6.75 -6.99 4.14
N PHE A 550 7.47 -5.93 3.75
CA PHE A 550 7.13 -4.53 4.06
C PHE A 550 5.83 -4.08 3.38
N VAL A 551 5.56 -4.54 2.16
CA VAL A 551 4.31 -4.24 1.43
C VAL A 551 3.15 -5.09 1.95
N MET A 552 3.37 -6.37 2.26
CA MET A 552 2.28 -7.29 2.59
C MET A 552 1.79 -7.15 4.04
N ALA A 553 2.71 -7.08 5.01
CA ALA A 553 2.34 -7.13 6.43
C ALA A 553 1.39 -6.01 6.89
N PRO A 554 1.57 -4.73 6.50
CA PRO A 554 0.63 -3.68 6.88
C PRO A 554 -0.77 -3.86 6.32
N GLN A 555 -0.92 -4.57 5.19
CA GLN A 555 -2.22 -4.85 4.59
C GLN A 555 -2.98 -5.96 5.31
N GLU A 556 -2.30 -6.84 6.04
CA GLU A 556 -2.92 -7.90 6.83
C GLU A 556 -3.47 -7.39 8.17
N VAL A 557 -2.95 -6.27 8.67
CA VAL A 557 -3.49 -5.65 9.89
C VAL A 557 -4.82 -4.98 9.56
N PRO A 558 -5.94 -5.40 10.18
CA PRO A 558 -7.25 -4.85 9.88
C PRO A 558 -7.38 -3.41 10.38
N ASN A 559 -8.14 -2.62 9.64
CA ASN A 559 -8.55 -1.27 10.03
C ASN A 559 -10.00 -1.22 10.53
N SER A 560 -10.72 -2.33 10.48
CA SER A 560 -12.14 -2.42 10.91
C SER A 560 -12.34 -3.53 11.93
#